data_5b47b2b9e1d2f40c662919369befbdff
#
_entry.id   5b47b2b9e1d2f40c662919369befbdff
#
_cell.length_a   1.000
_cell.length_b   1.000
_cell.length_c   1.000
_cell.angle_alpha   90.00
_cell.angle_beta   90.00
_cell.angle_gamma   90.00
#
_symmetry.space_group_name_H-M   'P 1'
#
loop_
_entity.id
_entity.type
_entity.pdbx_description
1 polymer ?
#
loop_
_entity_poly.entity_id
_entity_poly.type
_entity_poly.pdbx_seq_one_letter_code
_entity_poly.pdbx_strand_id
1 'polypeptide(L)'
;MSKNHQKVVLVGDGAVGSSYAFAMTQQGIAEEFAIVDIIKKRTEGDALDLEDATAFTAPKNIYSADYDTCKDADLVVITAGAPQKPGETRLQLVDKNLKIIKSVVEPIVKSGFDGIFLVAANPVDILTYAVQKFSGFPRNKVVGSGTSLDSARLRVALAKKFAVDPRDVSANIMAEHGDSEFAAYSSATIGGKPLLDIAKEQGVSNDELLKIEDDVRNKAYEIINRKGATFYGVATALMRISRAILRDENAVLPIGAPMNGEYGLKDLYIGTPAVVNASGVARVIEVPLNDREKKAMADSAAELEKVAKNGLAKLENN
;
A
#
# COMPACT_ATOMS: atom_id res chain seq x y z
N MET A 1 1.25 -23.89 8.76
CA MET A 1 2.56 -24.32 8.19
C MET A 1 2.72 -23.51 6.89
N SER A 2 3.80 -22.74 6.73
CA SER A 2 4.08 -22.09 5.45
C SER A 2 4.21 -23.16 4.36
N LYS A 3 3.59 -22.93 3.18
CA LYS A 3 3.81 -23.79 2.01
C LYS A 3 5.33 -23.81 1.72
N ASN A 4 5.87 -24.98 1.37
CA ASN A 4 7.29 -25.12 1.02
C ASN A 4 7.65 -24.42 -0.31
N HIS A 5 6.69 -23.83 -0.99
CA HIS A 5 6.86 -23.09 -2.25
C HIS A 5 5.85 -21.97 -2.29
N GLN A 6 6.33 -20.74 -2.35
CA GLN A 6 5.51 -19.52 -2.37
C GLN A 6 5.59 -18.85 -3.74
N LYS A 7 4.42 -18.47 -4.26
CA LYS A 7 4.28 -17.82 -5.57
C LYS A 7 3.65 -16.44 -5.45
N VAL A 8 4.31 -15.48 -6.06
CA VAL A 8 3.82 -14.10 -6.19
C VAL A 8 3.61 -13.77 -7.66
N VAL A 9 2.48 -13.15 -7.96
CA VAL A 9 2.21 -12.57 -9.29
C VAL A 9 2.12 -11.07 -9.16
N LEU A 10 2.98 -10.37 -9.89
CA LEU A 10 2.95 -8.93 -10.06
C LEU A 10 2.11 -8.60 -11.29
N VAL A 11 1.12 -7.73 -11.14
CA VAL A 11 0.33 -7.18 -12.25
C VAL A 11 0.59 -5.69 -12.38
N GLY A 12 1.24 -5.32 -13.49
CA GLY A 12 1.71 -3.97 -13.76
C GLY A 12 3.22 -3.82 -13.55
N ASP A 13 3.97 -3.79 -14.65
CA ASP A 13 5.43 -3.68 -14.66
C ASP A 13 5.90 -2.27 -14.97
N GLY A 14 5.25 -1.29 -14.32
CA GLY A 14 5.68 0.10 -14.31
C GLY A 14 6.87 0.33 -13.37
N ALA A 15 7.27 1.59 -13.15
CA ALA A 15 8.39 1.93 -12.27
C ALA A 15 8.22 1.39 -10.83
N VAL A 16 6.99 1.33 -10.32
CA VAL A 16 6.70 0.73 -9.01
C VAL A 16 6.83 -0.79 -9.07
N GLY A 17 6.24 -1.43 -10.09
CA GLY A 17 6.23 -2.88 -10.25
C GLY A 17 7.64 -3.45 -10.40
N SER A 18 8.44 -2.93 -11.32
CA SER A 18 9.82 -3.37 -11.54
C SER A 18 10.72 -3.14 -10.31
N SER A 19 10.56 -2.00 -9.61
CA SER A 19 11.26 -1.76 -8.34
C SER A 19 10.83 -2.73 -7.24
N TYR A 20 9.55 -3.10 -7.19
CA TYR A 20 9.04 -4.10 -6.25
C TYR A 20 9.60 -5.49 -6.58
N ALA A 21 9.61 -5.91 -7.85
CA ALA A 21 10.18 -7.17 -8.30
C ALA A 21 11.65 -7.27 -7.91
N PHE A 22 12.43 -6.20 -8.11
CA PHE A 22 13.83 -6.14 -7.68
C PHE A 22 13.96 -6.24 -6.15
N ALA A 23 13.14 -5.52 -5.37
CA ALA A 23 13.15 -5.60 -3.91
C ALA A 23 12.83 -7.00 -3.39
N MET A 24 11.86 -7.70 -3.99
CA MET A 24 11.50 -9.08 -3.67
C MET A 24 12.63 -10.06 -4.00
N THR A 25 13.34 -9.85 -5.10
CA THR A 25 14.50 -10.65 -5.50
C THR A 25 15.65 -10.46 -4.52
N GLN A 26 16.01 -9.21 -4.19
CA GLN A 26 17.08 -8.92 -3.24
C GLN A 26 16.81 -9.45 -1.82
N GLN A 27 15.55 -9.51 -1.39
CA GLN A 27 15.18 -9.99 -0.06
C GLN A 27 14.94 -11.51 -0.02
N GLY A 28 15.03 -12.21 -1.14
CA GLY A 28 14.80 -13.66 -1.20
C GLY A 28 13.39 -14.07 -0.74
N ILE A 29 12.37 -13.27 -1.10
CA ILE A 29 10.98 -13.52 -0.71
C ILE A 29 10.26 -14.18 -1.88
N ALA A 30 9.58 -15.29 -1.63
CA ALA A 30 8.94 -16.20 -2.57
C ALA A 30 9.95 -16.89 -3.53
N GLU A 31 9.72 -18.13 -3.83
CA GLU A 31 10.53 -18.95 -4.74
C GLU A 31 10.11 -18.77 -6.20
N GLU A 32 8.86 -18.39 -6.43
CA GLU A 32 8.30 -18.16 -7.77
C GLU A 32 7.73 -16.75 -7.89
N PHE A 33 8.13 -16.04 -8.96
CA PHE A 33 7.72 -14.66 -9.20
C PHE A 33 7.35 -14.47 -10.67
N ALA A 34 6.05 -14.32 -10.94
CA ALA A 34 5.53 -14.08 -12.26
C ALA A 34 5.21 -12.60 -12.47
N ILE A 35 5.49 -12.08 -13.67
CA ILE A 35 5.23 -10.69 -14.04
C ILE A 35 4.21 -10.63 -15.17
N VAL A 36 3.12 -9.92 -14.96
CA VAL A 36 2.02 -9.72 -15.92
C VAL A 36 1.89 -8.23 -16.24
N ASP A 37 1.94 -7.87 -17.49
CA ASP A 37 1.67 -6.51 -17.99
C ASP A 37 1.12 -6.58 -19.43
N ILE A 38 0.43 -5.54 -19.85
CA ILE A 38 -0.04 -5.37 -21.22
C ILE A 38 1.12 -5.24 -22.25
N ILE A 39 2.30 -4.83 -21.78
CA ILE A 39 3.52 -4.70 -22.59
C ILE A 39 4.41 -5.93 -22.37
N LYS A 40 4.05 -7.06 -22.99
CA LYS A 40 4.71 -8.36 -22.77
C LYS A 40 6.23 -8.35 -23.02
N LYS A 41 6.70 -7.64 -24.03
CA LYS A 41 8.15 -7.50 -24.31
C LYS A 41 8.91 -6.87 -23.14
N ARG A 42 8.27 -5.99 -22.38
CA ARG A 42 8.87 -5.38 -21.20
C ARG A 42 8.98 -6.39 -20.06
N THR A 43 7.91 -7.12 -19.75
CA THR A 43 7.94 -8.13 -18.70
C THR A 43 8.91 -9.26 -19.00
N GLU A 44 9.08 -9.64 -20.27
CA GLU A 44 10.10 -10.59 -20.72
C GLU A 44 11.51 -10.04 -20.46
N GLY A 45 11.77 -8.77 -20.78
CA GLY A 45 13.05 -8.12 -20.53
C GLY A 45 13.37 -7.99 -19.04
N ASP A 46 12.42 -7.49 -18.24
CA ASP A 46 12.62 -7.33 -16.81
C ASP A 46 12.76 -8.71 -16.10
N ALA A 47 12.07 -9.76 -16.57
CA ALA A 47 12.25 -11.11 -16.05
C ALA A 47 13.67 -11.64 -16.29
N LEU A 48 14.23 -11.46 -17.49
CA LEU A 48 15.61 -11.86 -17.83
C LEU A 48 16.64 -11.11 -16.99
N ASP A 49 16.51 -9.80 -16.85
CA ASP A 49 17.42 -8.96 -16.05
C ASP A 49 17.36 -9.31 -14.57
N LEU A 50 16.18 -9.60 -14.04
CA LEU A 50 16.01 -10.06 -12.66
C LEU A 50 16.53 -11.51 -12.45
N GLU A 51 16.44 -12.37 -13.47
CA GLU A 51 17.02 -13.71 -13.43
C GLU A 51 18.55 -13.65 -13.24
N ASP A 52 19.24 -12.74 -13.91
CA ASP A 52 20.69 -12.55 -13.74
C ASP A 52 21.06 -12.23 -12.28
N ALA A 53 20.19 -11.50 -11.54
CA ALA A 53 20.41 -11.18 -10.13
C ALA A 53 20.33 -12.42 -9.23
N THR A 54 19.69 -13.51 -9.66
CA THR A 54 19.54 -14.73 -8.83
C THR A 54 20.86 -15.44 -8.60
N ALA A 55 21.91 -15.16 -9.40
CA ALA A 55 23.26 -15.64 -9.14
C ALA A 55 23.90 -15.08 -7.85
N PHE A 56 23.32 -13.98 -7.32
CA PHE A 56 23.83 -13.26 -6.14
C PHE A 56 22.84 -13.23 -4.97
N THR A 57 21.64 -13.78 -5.15
CA THR A 57 20.54 -13.76 -4.18
C THR A 57 20.01 -15.18 -3.90
N ALA A 58 18.93 -15.29 -3.14
CA ALA A 58 18.27 -16.59 -2.95
C ALA A 58 17.70 -17.10 -4.29
N PRO A 59 17.72 -18.42 -4.55
CA PRO A 59 17.16 -19.01 -5.76
C PRO A 59 15.70 -18.59 -5.97
N LYS A 60 15.38 -18.20 -7.19
CA LYS A 60 14.04 -17.74 -7.56
C LYS A 60 13.77 -18.03 -9.04
N ASN A 61 12.58 -18.52 -9.33
CA ASN A 61 12.08 -18.64 -10.69
C ASN A 61 11.31 -17.36 -11.06
N ILE A 62 11.84 -16.55 -11.97
CA ILE A 62 11.24 -15.27 -12.39
C ILE A 62 10.89 -15.38 -13.87
N TYR A 63 9.64 -15.04 -14.24
CA TYR A 63 9.20 -15.15 -15.62
C TYR A 63 8.05 -14.21 -15.96
N SER A 64 7.96 -13.85 -17.24
CA SER A 64 6.80 -13.16 -17.83
C SER A 64 5.65 -14.13 -18.03
N ALA A 65 4.43 -13.74 -17.68
CA ALA A 65 3.27 -14.61 -17.72
C ALA A 65 1.99 -13.89 -18.15
N ASP A 66 0.92 -14.67 -18.29
CA ASP A 66 -0.45 -14.22 -18.48
C ASP A 66 -1.27 -14.48 -17.19
N TYR A 67 -2.52 -14.02 -17.11
CA TYR A 67 -3.35 -14.10 -15.89
C TYR A 67 -3.63 -15.53 -15.40
N ASP A 68 -3.57 -16.56 -16.26
CA ASP A 68 -3.78 -17.95 -15.86
C ASP A 68 -2.78 -18.43 -14.79
N THR A 69 -1.59 -17.79 -14.75
CA THR A 69 -0.56 -18.05 -13.72
C THR A 69 -1.01 -17.70 -12.31
N CYS A 70 -2.07 -16.90 -12.16
CA CYS A 70 -2.59 -16.50 -10.83
C CYS A 70 -3.25 -17.65 -10.08
N LYS A 71 -3.66 -18.73 -10.75
CA LYS A 71 -4.45 -19.83 -10.20
C LYS A 71 -3.91 -20.39 -8.89
N ASP A 72 -2.60 -20.57 -8.79
CA ASP A 72 -1.90 -21.17 -7.65
C ASP A 72 -1.03 -20.18 -6.87
N ALA A 73 -1.19 -18.87 -7.16
CA ALA A 73 -0.46 -17.82 -6.46
C ALA A 73 -0.93 -17.66 -5.01
N ASP A 74 0.00 -17.39 -4.10
CA ASP A 74 -0.30 -17.04 -2.71
C ASP A 74 -0.66 -15.54 -2.59
N LEU A 75 -0.04 -14.72 -3.45
CA LEU A 75 -0.20 -13.27 -3.43
C LEU A 75 -0.23 -12.71 -4.86
N VAL A 76 -1.23 -11.92 -5.17
CA VAL A 76 -1.29 -11.08 -6.37
C VAL A 76 -1.12 -9.62 -5.98
N VAL A 77 -0.10 -8.96 -6.53
CA VAL A 77 0.21 -7.55 -6.27
C VAL A 77 -0.17 -6.71 -7.46
N ILE A 78 -1.07 -5.76 -7.28
CA ILE A 78 -1.60 -4.91 -8.35
C ILE A 78 -0.97 -3.52 -8.25
N THR A 79 -0.05 -3.23 -9.16
CA THR A 79 0.54 -1.91 -9.37
C THR A 79 0.07 -1.28 -10.69
N ALA A 80 -0.74 -2.02 -11.46
CA ALA A 80 -1.31 -1.57 -12.71
C ALA A 80 -2.31 -0.44 -12.49
N GLY A 81 -2.09 0.67 -13.17
CA GLY A 81 -2.93 1.86 -13.12
C GLY A 81 -2.35 2.96 -14.00
N ALA A 82 -3.21 3.86 -14.46
CA ALA A 82 -2.77 5.02 -15.22
C ALA A 82 -2.37 6.16 -14.26
N PRO A 83 -1.24 6.82 -14.49
CA PRO A 83 -0.87 8.02 -13.75
C PRO A 83 -1.83 9.18 -14.08
N GLN A 84 -1.97 10.11 -13.14
CA GLN A 84 -2.71 11.35 -13.36
C GLN A 84 -2.00 12.20 -14.42
N LYS A 85 -2.76 12.69 -15.39
CA LYS A 85 -2.24 13.57 -16.43
C LYS A 85 -2.36 15.05 -15.99
N PRO A 86 -1.52 15.96 -16.51
CA PRO A 86 -1.71 17.39 -16.31
C PRO A 86 -3.12 17.82 -16.74
N GLY A 87 -3.84 18.52 -15.86
CA GLY A 87 -5.22 18.96 -16.09
C GLY A 87 -6.32 17.91 -15.89
N GLU A 88 -5.97 16.67 -15.59
CA GLU A 88 -6.93 15.60 -15.26
C GLU A 88 -7.43 15.76 -13.82
N THR A 89 -8.75 15.76 -13.65
CA THR A 89 -9.35 15.82 -12.32
C THR A 89 -9.21 14.48 -11.58
N ARG A 90 -9.25 14.50 -10.23
CA ARG A 90 -9.23 13.30 -9.41
C ARG A 90 -10.36 12.33 -9.78
N LEU A 91 -11.57 12.82 -10.06
CA LEU A 91 -12.71 11.98 -10.46
C LEU A 91 -12.46 11.29 -11.80
N GLN A 92 -11.89 11.99 -12.79
CA GLN A 92 -11.53 11.37 -14.08
C GLN A 92 -10.48 10.28 -13.92
N LEU A 93 -9.50 10.49 -13.04
CA LEU A 93 -8.50 9.47 -12.72
C LEU A 93 -9.14 8.24 -12.06
N VAL A 94 -10.06 8.44 -11.12
CA VAL A 94 -10.83 7.35 -10.47
C VAL A 94 -11.59 6.56 -11.51
N ASP A 95 -12.42 7.19 -12.34
CA ASP A 95 -13.24 6.53 -13.37
C ASP A 95 -12.38 5.68 -14.33
N LYS A 96 -11.21 6.20 -14.73
CA LYS A 96 -10.27 5.51 -15.59
C LYS A 96 -9.64 4.30 -14.91
N ASN A 97 -9.16 4.48 -13.68
CA ASN A 97 -8.47 3.41 -12.96
C ASN A 97 -9.42 2.33 -12.46
N LEU A 98 -10.68 2.64 -12.17
CA LEU A 98 -11.71 1.65 -11.88
C LEU A 98 -11.93 0.69 -13.07
N LYS A 99 -11.95 1.21 -14.31
CA LYS A 99 -12.03 0.38 -15.54
C LYS A 99 -10.82 -0.52 -15.69
N ILE A 100 -9.63 0.01 -15.45
CA ILE A 100 -8.38 -0.76 -15.50
C ILE A 100 -8.42 -1.87 -14.43
N ILE A 101 -8.75 -1.55 -13.19
CA ILE A 101 -8.82 -2.53 -12.08
C ILE A 101 -9.84 -3.62 -12.39
N LYS A 102 -11.02 -3.28 -12.93
CA LYS A 102 -12.01 -4.28 -13.34
C LYS A 102 -11.43 -5.24 -14.37
N SER A 103 -10.78 -4.71 -15.41
CA SER A 103 -10.17 -5.54 -16.47
C SER A 103 -8.99 -6.41 -15.99
N VAL A 104 -8.37 -6.05 -14.86
CA VAL A 104 -7.31 -6.82 -14.20
C VAL A 104 -7.90 -7.88 -13.28
N VAL A 105 -8.86 -7.53 -12.44
CA VAL A 105 -9.40 -8.43 -11.42
C VAL A 105 -10.23 -9.56 -12.03
N GLU A 106 -11.04 -9.29 -13.05
CA GLU A 106 -11.90 -10.31 -13.68
C GLU A 106 -11.12 -11.54 -14.20
N PRO A 107 -10.04 -11.40 -14.99
CA PRO A 107 -9.26 -12.55 -15.44
C PRO A 107 -8.50 -13.25 -14.29
N ILE A 108 -8.05 -12.52 -13.27
CA ILE A 108 -7.41 -13.13 -12.09
C ILE A 108 -8.42 -14.03 -11.36
N VAL A 109 -9.62 -13.55 -11.08
CA VAL A 109 -10.68 -14.37 -10.44
C VAL A 109 -11.06 -15.55 -11.33
N LYS A 110 -11.18 -15.33 -12.65
CA LYS A 110 -11.49 -16.40 -13.62
C LYS A 110 -10.44 -17.50 -13.68
N SER A 111 -9.18 -17.19 -13.37
CA SER A 111 -8.11 -18.20 -13.29
C SER A 111 -8.32 -19.23 -12.17
N GLY A 112 -9.15 -18.89 -11.17
CA GLY A 112 -9.35 -19.70 -9.97
C GLY A 112 -8.45 -19.28 -8.81
N PHE A 113 -7.87 -18.06 -8.85
CA PHE A 113 -7.09 -17.50 -7.75
C PHE A 113 -7.91 -17.45 -6.45
N ASP A 114 -7.31 -17.87 -5.33
CA ASP A 114 -7.91 -17.85 -4.00
C ASP A 114 -6.99 -17.28 -2.90
N GLY A 115 -5.82 -16.73 -3.27
CA GLY A 115 -4.83 -16.13 -2.40
C GLY A 115 -5.23 -14.77 -1.82
N ILE A 116 -4.26 -13.88 -1.71
CA ILE A 116 -4.43 -12.51 -1.18
C ILE A 116 -4.13 -11.49 -2.27
N PHE A 117 -4.97 -10.45 -2.38
CA PHE A 117 -4.68 -9.25 -3.18
C PHE A 117 -3.94 -8.21 -2.36
N LEU A 118 -2.86 -7.65 -2.90
CA LEU A 118 -2.19 -6.45 -2.41
C LEU A 118 -2.28 -5.35 -3.47
N VAL A 119 -2.92 -4.25 -3.15
CA VAL A 119 -3.21 -3.16 -4.09
C VAL A 119 -2.33 -1.95 -3.80
N ALA A 120 -1.69 -1.41 -4.84
CA ALA A 120 -0.85 -0.21 -4.77
C ALA A 120 -1.17 0.83 -5.86
N ALA A 121 -2.09 0.53 -6.77
CA ALA A 121 -2.54 1.50 -7.77
C ALA A 121 -3.35 2.63 -7.13
N ASN A 122 -3.15 3.86 -7.61
CA ASN A 122 -3.82 5.05 -7.06
C ASN A 122 -5.11 5.42 -7.81
N PRO A 123 -6.11 5.95 -7.09
CA PRO A 123 -6.16 6.19 -5.63
C PRO A 123 -6.38 4.90 -4.83
N VAL A 124 -5.39 4.55 -4.02
CA VAL A 124 -5.24 3.18 -3.47
C VAL A 124 -6.41 2.71 -2.62
N ASP A 125 -6.97 3.55 -1.76
CA ASP A 125 -8.06 3.15 -0.86
C ASP A 125 -9.34 2.83 -1.65
N ILE A 126 -9.66 3.66 -2.65
CA ILE A 126 -10.79 3.45 -3.56
C ILE A 126 -10.59 2.21 -4.42
N LEU A 127 -9.38 2.02 -4.97
CA LEU A 127 -9.10 0.86 -5.82
C LEU A 127 -9.01 -0.44 -5.02
N THR A 128 -8.57 -0.40 -3.76
CA THR A 128 -8.62 -1.55 -2.84
C THR A 128 -10.07 -1.98 -2.59
N TYR A 129 -10.95 -1.01 -2.32
CA TYR A 129 -12.39 -1.26 -2.19
C TYR A 129 -12.98 -1.84 -3.48
N ALA A 130 -12.61 -1.30 -4.64
CA ALA A 130 -13.07 -1.78 -5.94
C ALA A 130 -12.59 -3.23 -6.24
N VAL A 131 -11.32 -3.56 -5.93
CA VAL A 131 -10.80 -4.94 -6.04
C VAL A 131 -11.65 -5.89 -5.21
N GLN A 132 -12.00 -5.53 -3.99
CA GLN A 132 -12.87 -6.35 -3.13
C GLN A 132 -14.26 -6.55 -3.75
N LYS A 133 -14.87 -5.48 -4.29
CA LYS A 133 -16.20 -5.56 -4.91
C LYS A 133 -16.18 -6.40 -6.21
N PHE A 134 -15.19 -6.20 -7.07
CA PHE A 134 -15.10 -6.94 -8.35
C PHE A 134 -14.70 -8.39 -8.17
N SER A 135 -13.86 -8.70 -7.17
CA SER A 135 -13.42 -10.07 -6.91
C SER A 135 -14.41 -10.89 -6.11
N GLY A 136 -15.25 -10.25 -5.29
CA GLY A 136 -16.11 -10.93 -4.32
C GLY A 136 -15.35 -11.61 -3.17
N PHE A 137 -14.05 -11.33 -3.03
CA PHE A 137 -13.22 -11.94 -1.98
C PHE A 137 -13.63 -11.49 -0.58
N PRO A 138 -13.36 -12.31 0.45
CA PRO A 138 -13.45 -11.85 1.83
C PRO A 138 -12.63 -10.59 2.04
N ARG A 139 -13.17 -9.63 2.78
CA ARG A 139 -12.58 -8.30 2.95
C ARG A 139 -11.14 -8.33 3.49
N ASN A 140 -10.84 -9.27 4.38
CA ASN A 140 -9.50 -9.47 4.94
C ASN A 140 -8.47 -9.97 3.92
N LYS A 141 -8.90 -10.60 2.82
CA LYS A 141 -8.01 -11.08 1.75
C LYS A 141 -7.66 -10.01 0.70
N VAL A 142 -8.15 -8.79 0.86
CA VAL A 142 -7.79 -7.65 0.01
C VAL A 142 -7.12 -6.60 0.88
N VAL A 143 -5.86 -6.29 0.58
CA VAL A 143 -4.99 -5.42 1.36
C VAL A 143 -4.58 -4.24 0.49
N GLY A 144 -4.78 -3.01 0.96
CA GLY A 144 -4.22 -1.82 0.33
C GLY A 144 -2.82 -1.51 0.87
N SER A 145 -1.93 -0.96 0.07
CA SER A 145 -0.66 -0.44 0.59
C SER A 145 -0.88 0.71 1.58
N GLY A 146 -2.01 1.40 1.47
CA GLY A 146 -2.46 2.46 2.38
C GLY A 146 -1.38 3.49 2.63
N THR A 147 -1.24 3.88 3.88
CA THR A 147 -0.29 4.89 4.34
C THR A 147 1.07 4.32 4.78
N SER A 148 1.44 3.11 4.31
CA SER A 148 2.73 2.48 4.67
C SER A 148 3.93 3.32 4.29
N LEU A 149 3.93 3.90 3.09
CA LEU A 149 5.01 4.77 2.63
C LEU A 149 5.03 6.10 3.39
N ASP A 150 3.87 6.70 3.62
CA ASP A 150 3.75 7.99 4.29
C ASP A 150 4.17 7.90 5.75
N SER A 151 3.81 6.79 6.42
CA SER A 151 4.29 6.45 7.76
C SER A 151 5.81 6.27 7.80
N ALA A 152 6.41 5.64 6.78
CA ALA A 152 7.86 5.54 6.69
C ALA A 152 8.52 6.92 6.51
N ARG A 153 7.92 7.82 5.71
CA ARG A 153 8.37 9.21 5.55
C ARG A 153 8.30 9.97 6.87
N LEU A 154 7.18 9.82 7.61
CA LEU A 154 7.00 10.42 8.93
C LEU A 154 8.07 9.94 9.91
N ARG A 155 8.31 8.62 10.00
CA ARG A 155 9.35 8.05 10.87
C ARG A 155 10.73 8.61 10.56
N VAL A 156 11.09 8.73 9.27
CA VAL A 156 12.37 9.33 8.84
C VAL A 156 12.44 10.81 9.20
N ALA A 157 11.36 11.58 9.06
CA ALA A 157 11.34 12.99 9.40
C ALA A 157 11.47 13.21 10.92
N LEU A 158 10.72 12.46 11.73
CA LEU A 158 10.81 12.48 13.19
C LEU A 158 12.18 12.03 13.69
N ALA A 159 12.74 10.96 13.10
CA ALA A 159 14.07 10.47 13.43
C ALA A 159 15.15 11.54 13.25
N LYS A 160 15.08 12.31 12.15
CA LYS A 160 15.96 13.47 11.91
C LYS A 160 15.75 14.59 12.92
N LYS A 161 14.48 14.90 13.25
CA LYS A 161 14.14 15.96 14.20
C LYS A 161 14.66 15.64 15.61
N PHE A 162 14.51 14.38 16.04
CA PHE A 162 14.85 13.93 17.38
C PHE A 162 16.22 13.22 17.50
N ALA A 163 17.00 13.18 16.42
CA ALA A 163 18.35 12.58 16.34
C ALA A 163 18.39 11.10 16.80
N VAL A 164 17.44 10.28 16.29
CA VAL A 164 17.33 8.84 16.58
C VAL A 164 17.29 8.02 15.28
N ASP A 165 17.41 6.70 15.38
CA ASP A 165 17.22 5.81 14.24
C ASP A 165 15.72 5.74 13.86
N PRO A 166 15.33 5.83 12.56
CA PRO A 166 13.93 5.75 12.15
C PRO A 166 13.25 4.43 12.51
N ARG A 167 13.99 3.36 12.78
CA ARG A 167 13.46 2.07 13.23
C ARG A 167 12.95 2.11 14.67
N ASP A 168 13.44 3.06 15.47
CA ASP A 168 13.03 3.24 16.88
C ASP A 168 11.85 4.22 17.03
N VAL A 169 11.37 4.79 15.91
CA VAL A 169 10.19 5.65 15.86
C VAL A 169 8.96 4.83 15.53
N SER A 170 8.02 4.74 16.46
CA SER A 170 6.68 4.19 16.23
C SER A 170 5.71 5.35 15.99
N ALA A 171 5.44 5.65 14.72
CA ALA A 171 4.54 6.72 14.31
C ALA A 171 3.86 6.34 13.00
N ASN A 172 2.59 6.72 12.83
CA ASN A 172 1.80 6.38 11.66
C ASN A 172 1.14 7.63 11.07
N ILE A 173 1.15 7.70 9.75
CA ILE A 173 0.17 8.47 8.99
C ILE A 173 -1.08 7.60 8.86
N MET A 174 -2.24 8.21 9.03
CA MET A 174 -3.53 7.53 9.00
C MET A 174 -4.50 8.24 8.03
N ALA A 175 -5.64 7.63 7.82
CA ALA A 175 -6.70 8.03 6.92
C ALA A 175 -6.41 7.71 5.43
N GLU A 176 -6.95 8.46 4.49
CA GLU A 176 -6.71 8.28 3.06
C GLU A 176 -5.24 8.46 2.71
N HIS A 177 -4.70 7.61 1.83
CA HIS A 177 -3.41 7.91 1.20
C HIS A 177 -3.58 9.05 0.19
N GLY A 178 -3.29 10.28 0.60
CA GLY A 178 -3.47 11.48 -0.20
C GLY A 178 -3.57 12.76 0.64
N ASP A 179 -4.30 13.76 0.11
CA ASP A 179 -4.31 15.10 0.69
C ASP A 179 -4.99 15.19 2.08
N SER A 180 -5.84 14.22 2.43
CA SER A 180 -6.57 14.18 3.71
C SER A 180 -5.91 13.29 4.78
N GLU A 181 -4.69 12.79 4.52
CA GLU A 181 -3.90 12.04 5.51
C GLU A 181 -3.48 12.93 6.69
N PHE A 182 -3.29 12.30 7.86
CA PHE A 182 -2.79 12.99 9.05
C PHE A 182 -1.81 12.14 9.85
N ALA A 183 -0.93 12.78 10.62
CA ALA A 183 -0.04 12.12 11.55
C ALA A 183 -0.76 11.86 12.89
N ALA A 184 -0.83 10.59 13.31
CA ALA A 184 -1.40 10.18 14.60
C ALA A 184 -0.38 10.38 15.73
N TYR A 185 -0.06 11.63 16.05
CA TYR A 185 0.93 11.99 17.06
C TYR A 185 0.54 11.54 18.46
N SER A 186 -0.76 11.46 18.76
CA SER A 186 -1.28 11.04 20.07
C SER A 186 -0.89 9.61 20.45
N SER A 187 -0.62 8.76 19.44
CA SER A 187 -0.19 7.37 19.64
C SER A 187 1.28 7.14 19.29
N ALA A 188 2.01 8.18 18.86
CA ALA A 188 3.40 8.05 18.44
C ALA A 188 4.35 7.92 19.64
N THR A 189 5.40 7.09 19.48
CA THR A 189 6.44 6.91 20.51
C THR A 189 7.83 6.85 19.89
N ILE A 190 8.85 7.18 20.68
CA ILE A 190 10.27 6.93 20.37
C ILE A 190 10.84 6.13 21.54
N GLY A 191 11.35 4.93 21.26
CA GLY A 191 11.88 4.05 22.31
C GLY A 191 10.86 3.70 23.39
N GLY A 192 9.55 3.70 23.06
CA GLY A 192 8.45 3.46 23.98
C GLY A 192 7.97 4.68 24.77
N LYS A 193 8.68 5.83 24.73
CA LYS A 193 8.24 7.08 25.36
C LYS A 193 7.31 7.84 24.41
N PRO A 194 6.18 8.42 24.92
CA PRO A 194 5.29 9.22 24.09
C PRO A 194 6.01 10.35 23.36
N LEU A 195 5.77 10.49 22.07
CA LEU A 195 6.41 11.51 21.22
C LEU A 195 6.15 12.93 21.73
N LEU A 196 4.92 13.21 22.18
CA LEU A 196 4.53 14.54 22.65
C LEU A 196 5.27 14.93 23.94
N ASP A 197 5.60 13.97 24.80
CA ASP A 197 6.41 14.22 25.99
C ASP A 197 7.85 14.56 25.62
N ILE A 198 8.43 13.83 24.66
CA ILE A 198 9.78 14.10 24.15
C ILE A 198 9.81 15.48 23.48
N ALA A 199 8.80 15.79 22.65
CA ALA A 199 8.68 17.08 21.99
C ALA A 199 8.68 18.23 23.00
N LYS A 200 7.87 18.10 24.06
CA LYS A 200 7.80 19.10 25.15
C LYS A 200 9.15 19.27 25.86
N GLU A 201 9.83 18.18 26.18
CA GLU A 201 11.14 18.20 26.84
C GLU A 201 12.23 18.85 25.99
N GLN A 202 12.17 18.66 24.68
CA GLN A 202 13.13 19.23 23.72
C GLN A 202 12.70 20.59 23.16
N GLY A 203 11.59 21.16 23.63
CA GLY A 203 11.11 22.47 23.17
C GLY A 203 10.59 22.47 21.74
N VAL A 204 10.16 21.32 21.22
CA VAL A 204 9.54 21.20 19.88
C VAL A 204 8.06 21.57 19.99
N SER A 205 7.65 22.59 19.26
CA SER A 205 6.28 23.10 19.27
C SER A 205 5.32 22.24 18.44
N ASN A 206 4.01 22.39 18.69
CA ASN A 206 2.98 21.77 17.85
C ASN A 206 3.06 22.25 16.39
N ASP A 207 3.40 23.51 16.15
CA ASP A 207 3.52 24.05 14.78
C ASP A 207 4.66 23.36 14.02
N GLU A 208 5.75 23.04 14.69
CA GLU A 208 6.85 22.27 14.08
C GLU A 208 6.42 20.83 13.76
N LEU A 209 5.63 20.18 14.62
CA LEU A 209 5.08 18.85 14.32
C LEU A 209 4.09 18.90 13.15
N LEU A 210 3.20 19.90 13.08
CA LEU A 210 2.29 20.11 11.97
C LEU A 210 3.04 20.39 10.67
N LYS A 211 4.14 21.14 10.75
CA LYS A 211 5.01 21.35 9.59
C LYS A 211 5.63 20.04 9.08
N ILE A 212 6.06 19.16 9.99
CA ILE A 212 6.57 17.82 9.61
C ILE A 212 5.48 17.01 8.90
N GLU A 213 4.23 17.04 9.38
CA GLU A 213 3.08 16.39 8.75
C GLU A 213 2.87 16.92 7.32
N ASP A 214 2.90 18.24 7.13
CA ASP A 214 2.75 18.86 5.81
C ASP A 214 3.92 18.52 4.86
N ASP A 215 5.15 18.55 5.36
CA ASP A 215 6.34 18.18 4.59
C ASP A 215 6.28 16.70 4.15
N VAL A 216 5.74 15.80 4.98
CA VAL A 216 5.51 14.38 4.64
C VAL A 216 4.48 14.25 3.52
N ARG A 217 3.32 14.91 3.65
CA ARG A 217 2.23 14.93 2.65
C ARG A 217 2.73 15.42 1.30
N ASN A 218 3.52 16.49 1.29
CA ASN A 218 4.03 17.13 0.08
C ASN A 218 5.27 16.45 -0.51
N LYS A 219 5.89 15.50 0.19
CA LYS A 219 7.15 14.87 -0.24
C LYS A 219 7.04 14.13 -1.57
N ALA A 220 5.88 13.56 -1.89
CA ALA A 220 5.66 12.90 -3.17
C ALA A 220 5.81 13.88 -4.34
N TYR A 221 5.21 15.07 -4.23
CA TYR A 221 5.29 16.12 -5.25
C TYR A 221 6.74 16.59 -5.47
N GLU A 222 7.50 16.76 -4.38
CA GLU A 222 8.91 17.14 -4.48
C GLU A 222 9.74 16.08 -5.24
N ILE A 223 9.53 14.79 -4.95
CA ILE A 223 10.22 13.69 -5.64
C ILE A 223 9.82 13.63 -7.11
N ILE A 224 8.52 13.74 -7.42
CA ILE A 224 7.99 13.70 -8.79
C ILE A 224 8.55 14.86 -9.60
N ASN A 225 8.58 16.07 -9.06
CA ASN A 225 9.12 17.26 -9.72
C ASN A 225 10.62 17.12 -10.06
N ARG A 226 11.38 16.31 -9.31
CA ARG A 226 12.82 16.12 -9.52
C ARG A 226 13.17 14.93 -10.42
N LYS A 227 12.44 13.82 -10.33
CA LYS A 227 12.78 12.56 -11.05
C LYS A 227 11.63 11.93 -11.82
N GLY A 228 10.50 12.63 -11.94
CA GLY A 228 9.34 12.19 -12.73
C GLY A 228 8.37 11.27 -12.02
N ALA A 229 8.83 10.42 -11.08
CA ALA A 229 7.98 9.50 -10.34
C ALA A 229 8.62 9.10 -8.99
N THR A 230 7.79 8.65 -8.04
CA THR A 230 8.25 8.00 -6.80
C THR A 230 7.98 6.50 -6.89
N PHE A 231 8.97 5.65 -6.61
CA PHE A 231 8.82 4.20 -6.73
C PHE A 231 9.67 3.38 -5.74
N TYR A 232 10.86 3.78 -5.34
CA TYR A 232 11.68 2.97 -4.42
C TYR A 232 11.05 2.76 -3.04
N GLY A 233 10.49 3.83 -2.46
CA GLY A 233 9.87 3.76 -1.13
C GLY A 233 8.61 2.90 -1.12
N VAL A 234 7.72 3.09 -2.10
CA VAL A 234 6.50 2.29 -2.21
C VAL A 234 6.82 0.83 -2.53
N ALA A 235 7.78 0.55 -3.41
CA ALA A 235 8.24 -0.80 -3.70
C ALA A 235 8.75 -1.53 -2.44
N THR A 236 9.52 -0.83 -1.60
CA THR A 236 9.99 -1.36 -0.31
C THR A 236 8.83 -1.58 0.68
N ALA A 237 7.84 -0.69 0.72
CA ALA A 237 6.65 -0.87 1.54
C ALA A 237 5.83 -2.10 1.09
N LEU A 238 5.64 -2.28 -0.22
CA LEU A 238 4.97 -3.46 -0.79
C LEU A 238 5.73 -4.75 -0.45
N MET A 239 7.05 -4.78 -0.62
CA MET A 239 7.89 -5.90 -0.24
C MET A 239 7.73 -6.23 1.25
N ARG A 240 7.69 -5.21 2.13
CA ARG A 240 7.49 -5.41 3.57
C ARG A 240 6.12 -6.02 3.91
N ILE A 241 5.05 -5.57 3.23
CA ILE A 241 3.69 -6.12 3.38
C ILE A 241 3.67 -7.56 2.84
N SER A 242 4.20 -7.81 1.65
CA SER A 242 4.28 -9.13 1.03
C SER A 242 5.02 -10.13 1.95
N ARG A 243 6.13 -9.71 2.56
CA ARG A 243 6.86 -10.54 3.51
C ARG A 243 6.02 -10.90 4.73
N ALA A 244 5.26 -9.94 5.26
CA ALA A 244 4.39 -10.19 6.42
C ALA A 244 3.30 -11.23 6.10
N ILE A 245 2.71 -11.16 4.90
CA ILE A 245 1.71 -12.10 4.41
C ILE A 245 2.34 -13.49 4.21
N LEU A 246 3.39 -13.56 3.40
CA LEU A 246 3.99 -14.84 2.97
C LEU A 246 4.68 -15.59 4.12
N ARG A 247 5.24 -14.89 5.10
CA ARG A 247 5.92 -15.47 6.27
C ARG A 247 5.07 -15.57 7.53
N ASP A 248 3.78 -15.23 7.44
CA ASP A 248 2.83 -15.30 8.57
C ASP A 248 3.32 -14.53 9.82
N GLU A 249 3.85 -13.31 9.62
CA GLU A 249 4.60 -12.59 10.66
C GLU A 249 3.72 -11.99 11.76
N ASN A 250 2.40 -11.85 11.58
CA ASN A 250 1.52 -11.06 12.47
C ASN A 250 2.05 -9.62 12.69
N ALA A 251 2.60 -9.01 11.64
CA ALA A 251 3.20 -7.70 11.72
C ALA A 251 2.14 -6.59 11.79
N VAL A 252 2.34 -5.62 12.66
CA VAL A 252 1.50 -4.41 12.70
C VAL A 252 2.05 -3.41 11.68
N LEU A 253 1.26 -3.15 10.64
CA LEU A 253 1.64 -2.27 9.53
C LEU A 253 0.53 -1.24 9.25
N PRO A 254 0.87 0.00 8.89
CA PRO A 254 -0.10 1.02 8.49
C PRO A 254 -0.51 0.80 7.03
N ILE A 255 -1.55 0.01 6.84
CA ILE A 255 -2.05 -0.44 5.54
C ILE A 255 -3.47 0.07 5.28
N GLY A 256 -3.91 0.05 4.02
CA GLY A 256 -5.32 0.19 3.67
C GLY A 256 -6.10 -1.05 4.14
N ALA A 257 -6.75 -0.92 5.28
CA ALA A 257 -7.47 -2.01 5.94
C ALA A 257 -9.00 -1.85 5.85
N PRO A 258 -9.76 -2.97 5.79
CA PRO A 258 -11.22 -2.91 5.80
C PRO A 258 -11.76 -2.51 7.18
N MET A 259 -12.61 -1.50 7.24
CA MET A 259 -13.27 -1.05 8.47
C MET A 259 -14.55 -1.85 8.75
N ASN A 260 -14.67 -2.40 9.95
CA ASN A 260 -15.81 -3.19 10.41
C ASN A 260 -16.49 -2.62 11.67
N GLY A 261 -16.23 -1.37 12.01
CA GLY A 261 -16.74 -0.66 13.16
C GLY A 261 -15.67 0.16 13.87
N GLU A 262 -14.40 -0.11 13.59
CA GLU A 262 -13.27 0.62 14.15
C GLU A 262 -13.38 2.12 13.79
N TYR A 263 -13.08 3.00 14.73
CA TYR A 263 -13.27 4.45 14.63
C TYR A 263 -14.72 4.86 14.24
N GLY A 264 -15.72 3.97 14.43
CA GLY A 264 -17.09 4.17 13.99
C GLY A 264 -17.32 4.00 12.48
N LEU A 265 -16.27 3.57 11.72
CA LEU A 265 -16.29 3.46 10.27
C LEU A 265 -16.67 2.04 9.80
N LYS A 266 -17.37 1.95 8.67
CA LYS A 266 -17.81 0.67 8.09
C LYS A 266 -17.76 0.74 6.56
N ASP A 267 -17.58 -0.44 5.94
CA ASP A 267 -17.68 -0.66 4.50
C ASP A 267 -16.79 0.28 3.64
N LEU A 268 -15.56 0.51 4.10
CA LEU A 268 -14.50 1.18 3.33
C LEU A 268 -13.15 0.57 3.67
N TYR A 269 -12.14 0.92 2.88
CA TYR A 269 -10.73 0.68 3.16
C TYR A 269 -10.07 2.02 3.41
N ILE A 270 -9.22 2.08 4.44
CA ILE A 270 -8.55 3.33 4.84
C ILE A 270 -7.24 3.02 5.57
N GLY A 271 -6.26 3.89 5.47
CA GLY A 271 -4.95 3.75 6.10
C GLY A 271 -5.04 3.73 7.62
N THR A 272 -4.66 2.60 8.22
CA THR A 272 -4.64 2.42 9.69
C THR A 272 -3.68 1.30 10.08
N PRO A 273 -3.12 1.32 11.32
CA PRO A 273 -2.39 0.18 11.84
C PRO A 273 -3.26 -1.08 11.89
N ALA A 274 -2.78 -2.15 11.28
CA ALA A 274 -3.46 -3.45 11.30
C ALA A 274 -2.46 -4.61 11.38
N VAL A 275 -2.88 -5.72 11.96
CA VAL A 275 -2.12 -6.97 11.99
C VAL A 275 -2.24 -7.65 10.64
N VAL A 276 -1.10 -7.90 10.01
CA VAL A 276 -0.98 -8.53 8.69
C VAL A 276 -0.27 -9.88 8.83
N ASN A 277 -0.87 -10.92 8.29
CA ASN A 277 -0.33 -12.28 8.30
C ASN A 277 -0.82 -13.09 7.08
N ALA A 278 -0.64 -14.41 7.09
CA ALA A 278 -1.04 -15.31 6.00
C ALA A 278 -2.57 -15.30 5.70
N SER A 279 -3.41 -14.76 6.58
CA SER A 279 -4.83 -14.55 6.30
C SER A 279 -5.16 -13.19 5.65
N GLY A 280 -4.15 -12.36 5.39
CA GLY A 280 -4.29 -10.98 4.97
C GLY A 280 -4.37 -10.03 6.16
N VAL A 281 -5.45 -9.24 6.27
CA VAL A 281 -5.70 -8.35 7.41
C VAL A 281 -6.37 -9.15 8.52
N ALA A 282 -5.62 -9.52 9.55
CA ALA A 282 -6.15 -10.32 10.67
C ALA A 282 -7.07 -9.47 11.58
N ARG A 283 -6.68 -8.23 11.87
CA ARG A 283 -7.48 -7.24 12.63
C ARG A 283 -6.88 -5.85 12.54
N VAL A 284 -7.70 -4.85 12.67
CA VAL A 284 -7.28 -3.45 12.85
C VAL A 284 -6.86 -3.22 14.31
N ILE A 285 -5.89 -2.34 14.51
CA ILE A 285 -5.48 -1.85 15.82
C ILE A 285 -5.98 -0.42 15.96
N GLU A 286 -7.04 -0.20 16.73
CA GLU A 286 -7.48 1.15 17.09
C GLU A 286 -6.47 1.80 18.03
N VAL A 287 -5.77 2.80 17.54
CA VAL A 287 -4.84 3.60 18.33
C VAL A 287 -5.55 4.81 18.94
N PRO A 288 -5.12 5.31 20.11
CA PRO A 288 -5.67 6.53 20.69
C PRO A 288 -5.49 7.72 19.75
N LEU A 289 -6.56 8.46 19.52
CA LEU A 289 -6.59 9.68 18.71
C LEU A 289 -7.16 10.83 19.56
N ASN A 290 -6.57 12.02 19.46
CA ASN A 290 -7.16 13.24 20.02
C ASN A 290 -8.33 13.74 19.16
N ASP A 291 -9.02 14.80 19.59
CA ASP A 291 -10.22 15.28 18.89
C ASP A 291 -9.94 15.82 17.47
N ARG A 292 -8.76 16.44 17.24
CA ARG A 292 -8.32 16.85 15.89
C ARG A 292 -8.14 15.63 14.98
N GLU A 293 -7.45 14.60 15.46
CA GLU A 293 -7.14 13.38 14.73
C GLU A 293 -8.41 12.56 14.44
N LYS A 294 -9.33 12.46 15.43
CA LYS A 294 -10.65 11.82 15.21
C LYS A 294 -11.45 12.54 14.15
N LYS A 295 -11.46 13.88 14.17
CA LYS A 295 -12.16 14.67 13.18
C LYS A 295 -11.53 14.46 11.80
N ALA A 296 -10.20 14.49 11.67
CA ALA A 296 -9.50 14.26 10.40
C ALA A 296 -9.81 12.86 9.84
N MET A 297 -9.85 11.81 10.69
CA MET A 297 -10.23 10.46 10.30
C MET A 297 -11.65 10.39 9.75
N ALA A 298 -12.62 11.03 10.41
CA ALA A 298 -14.02 11.03 10.01
C ALA A 298 -14.23 11.83 8.71
N ASP A 299 -13.61 12.99 8.57
CA ASP A 299 -13.71 13.85 7.38
C ASP A 299 -13.12 13.12 6.15
N SER A 300 -11.94 12.51 6.30
CA SER A 300 -11.27 11.73 5.24
C SER A 300 -12.10 10.51 4.81
N ALA A 301 -12.65 9.76 5.77
CA ALA A 301 -13.50 8.61 5.49
C ALA A 301 -14.76 8.99 4.72
N ALA A 302 -15.42 10.11 5.09
CA ALA A 302 -16.62 10.60 4.41
C ALA A 302 -16.34 10.97 2.93
N GLU A 303 -15.19 11.58 2.65
CA GLU A 303 -14.80 11.90 1.26
C GLU A 303 -14.48 10.63 0.47
N LEU A 304 -13.74 9.67 1.04
CA LEU A 304 -13.47 8.38 0.40
C LEU A 304 -14.77 7.63 0.05
N GLU A 305 -15.69 7.55 1.00
CA GLU A 305 -16.96 6.86 0.80
C GLU A 305 -17.77 7.48 -0.35
N LYS A 306 -17.85 8.81 -0.38
CA LYS A 306 -18.54 9.56 -1.44
C LYS A 306 -17.93 9.30 -2.81
N VAL A 307 -16.60 9.36 -2.92
CA VAL A 307 -15.89 9.17 -4.21
C VAL A 307 -16.00 7.72 -4.67
N ALA A 308 -15.83 6.74 -3.77
CA ALA A 308 -15.93 5.32 -4.09
C ALA A 308 -17.35 4.95 -4.58
N LYS A 309 -18.40 5.37 -3.87
CA LYS A 309 -19.79 5.12 -4.27
C LYS A 309 -20.14 5.73 -5.62
N ASN A 310 -19.73 6.97 -5.86
CA ASN A 310 -19.99 7.65 -7.13
C ASN A 310 -19.25 7.00 -8.30
N GLY A 311 -18.01 6.57 -8.10
CA GLY A 311 -17.22 5.89 -9.13
C GLY A 311 -17.77 4.53 -9.51
N LEU A 312 -18.14 3.70 -8.52
CA LEU A 312 -18.72 2.37 -8.77
C LEU A 312 -20.10 2.45 -9.42
N ALA A 313 -20.98 3.34 -8.96
CA ALA A 313 -22.32 3.52 -9.55
C ALA A 313 -22.28 3.91 -11.04
N LYS A 314 -21.28 4.70 -11.45
CA LYS A 314 -21.07 5.04 -12.87
C LYS A 314 -20.64 3.83 -13.71
N LEU A 315 -19.85 2.91 -13.14
CA LEU A 315 -19.41 1.70 -13.85
C LEU A 315 -20.52 0.67 -14.06
N GLU A 316 -21.51 0.62 -13.15
CA GLU A 316 -22.67 -0.27 -13.26
C GLU A 316 -23.70 0.24 -14.29
N ASN A 317 -23.71 1.54 -14.57
CA ASN A 317 -24.63 2.19 -15.50
C ASN A 317 -24.07 2.37 -16.93
N ASN A 318 -22.84 1.94 -17.20
CA ASN A 318 -22.16 1.97 -18.51
C ASN A 318 -21.82 0.54 -18.96
#